data_af6542a84fdb48a2cded59eb7df3ba05
#
_entry.id   af6542a84fdb48a2cded59eb7df3ba05
#
_cell.length_a   1.000
_cell.length_b   1.000
_cell.length_c   1.000
_cell.angle_alpha   90.00
_cell.angle_beta   90.00
_cell.angle_gamma   90.00
#
_symmetry.space_group_name_H-M   'P 1'
#
loop_
_entity.id
_entity.type
_entity.pdbx_description
1 polymer ?
#
loop_
_entity_poly.entity_id
_entity_poly.type
_entity_poly.pdbx_seq_one_letter_code
_entity_poly.pdbx_strand_id
1 'polypeptide(L)'
;MKHSSERAKNQKTESKREIFAYRLDKNWEQTSWILLKVLAESPIGEGFYATVSKVDLDFKGKKLAFAKKTFKNPDKAVQITEFQHSLDMRRCVKSAGLPTWQTYRPIKGESQILMTLGNKKQDMLISPHNLWEKEKVFLQGCRGNLLNDQELFFQDIFSLIQKSSDNKLSLARDACFLKVHDQKVSLLVGDFDQIGVWKRNVDEHIIFSSNIEQLWLFLLEIEKNLNIQLYSDFFTFLIKEQNSGLINQKIDLEYLKAKILYTMNGALD
;
A
#
# COMPACT_ATOMS: atom_id res chain seq x y z
N MET A 1 -32.98 -53.48 -25.35
CA MET A 1 -31.90 -52.56 -25.76
C MET A 1 -31.74 -51.49 -24.67
N LYS A 2 -30.70 -51.64 -23.84
CA LYS A 2 -30.39 -50.68 -22.78
C LYS A 2 -29.20 -49.85 -23.26
N HIS A 3 -29.43 -48.55 -23.50
CA HIS A 3 -28.36 -47.60 -23.73
C HIS A 3 -27.88 -47.06 -22.36
N SER A 4 -26.72 -47.54 -21.92
CA SER A 4 -25.96 -46.96 -20.82
C SER A 4 -25.13 -45.82 -21.37
N SER A 5 -25.51 -44.57 -21.03
CA SER A 5 -24.68 -43.40 -21.30
C SER A 5 -23.60 -43.28 -20.22
N GLU A 6 -22.38 -43.62 -20.58
CA GLU A 6 -21.18 -43.32 -19.81
C GLU A 6 -20.99 -41.80 -19.81
N ARG A 7 -21.33 -41.13 -18.69
CA ARG A 7 -20.86 -39.78 -18.38
C ARG A 7 -19.37 -39.87 -18.05
N ALA A 8 -18.53 -39.57 -19.01
CA ALA A 8 -17.13 -39.29 -18.79
C ALA A 8 -17.01 -38.10 -17.81
N LYS A 9 -16.63 -38.37 -16.58
CA LYS A 9 -16.21 -37.35 -15.59
C LYS A 9 -14.88 -36.77 -16.05
N ASN A 10 -14.93 -35.66 -16.76
CA ASN A 10 -13.75 -34.81 -16.93
C ASN A 10 -13.36 -34.22 -15.55
N GLN A 11 -12.58 -34.98 -14.82
CA GLN A 11 -11.79 -34.42 -13.72
C GLN A 11 -10.66 -33.61 -14.37
N LYS A 12 -10.90 -32.30 -14.53
CA LYS A 12 -9.80 -31.34 -14.70
C LYS A 12 -8.89 -31.47 -13.48
N THR A 13 -7.82 -32.18 -13.63
CA THR A 13 -6.66 -32.13 -12.72
C THR A 13 -6.10 -30.72 -12.81
N GLU A 14 -6.54 -29.83 -11.92
CA GLU A 14 -5.88 -28.55 -11.70
C GLU A 14 -4.46 -28.87 -11.27
N SER A 15 -3.51 -28.67 -12.17
CA SER A 15 -2.09 -28.76 -11.84
C SER A 15 -1.80 -27.74 -10.77
N LYS A 16 -1.53 -28.19 -9.55
CA LYS A 16 -1.13 -27.32 -8.44
C LYS A 16 0.13 -26.58 -8.87
N ARG A 17 -0.02 -25.29 -9.19
CA ARG A 17 1.12 -24.43 -9.54
C ARG A 17 1.95 -24.22 -8.29
N GLU A 18 3.24 -24.51 -8.36
CA GLU A 18 4.18 -24.23 -7.30
C GLU A 18 4.89 -22.92 -7.58
N ILE A 19 4.94 -22.03 -6.60
CA ILE A 19 5.69 -20.78 -6.67
C ILE A 19 6.87 -20.89 -5.74
N PHE A 20 8.08 -20.73 -6.28
CA PHE A 20 9.28 -20.54 -5.50
C PHE A 20 9.49 -19.05 -5.28
N ALA A 21 9.67 -18.62 -4.03
CA ALA A 21 9.83 -17.23 -3.70
C ALA A 21 10.99 -16.99 -2.73
N TYR A 22 11.63 -15.84 -2.85
CA TYR A 22 12.62 -15.37 -1.90
C TYR A 22 11.97 -14.44 -0.87
N ARG A 23 12.39 -14.56 0.38
CA ARG A 23 12.13 -13.53 1.37
C ARG A 23 13.18 -12.43 1.21
N LEU A 24 12.72 -11.21 0.99
CA LEU A 24 13.58 -10.04 0.90
C LEU A 24 13.71 -9.41 2.30
N ASP A 25 14.92 -9.31 2.83
CA ASP A 25 15.20 -8.59 4.07
C ASP A 25 15.47 -7.10 3.84
N LYS A 26 15.84 -6.36 4.87
CA LYS A 26 16.12 -4.93 4.75
C LYS A 26 17.32 -4.61 3.86
N ASN A 27 18.28 -5.54 3.73
CA ASN A 27 19.47 -5.39 2.90
C ASN A 27 19.25 -5.91 1.48
N TRP A 28 18.06 -6.47 1.19
CA TRP A 28 17.72 -7.09 -0.09
C TRP A 28 18.55 -8.31 -0.44
N GLU A 29 19.28 -8.82 0.52
CA GLU A 29 19.93 -10.10 0.40
C GLU A 29 18.89 -11.21 0.49
N GLN A 30 19.08 -12.21 -0.31
CA GLN A 30 18.24 -13.39 -0.27
C GLN A 30 18.54 -14.18 1.00
N THR A 31 17.71 -14.03 2.02
CA THR A 31 17.90 -14.71 3.32
C THR A 31 17.42 -16.14 3.32
N SER A 32 16.36 -16.43 2.57
CA SER A 32 15.83 -17.78 2.43
C SER A 32 14.87 -17.85 1.24
N TRP A 33 14.84 -18.96 0.58
CA TRP A 33 13.78 -19.24 -0.37
C TRP A 33 12.74 -20.18 0.25
N ILE A 34 11.48 -19.99 -0.15
CA ILE A 34 10.33 -20.71 0.38
C ILE A 34 9.58 -21.31 -0.78
N LEU A 35 9.27 -22.60 -0.68
CA LEU A 35 8.36 -23.27 -1.61
C LEU A 35 6.91 -22.98 -1.19
N LEU A 36 6.15 -22.37 -2.07
CA LEU A 36 4.75 -22.06 -1.88
C LEU A 36 3.92 -22.73 -2.97
N LYS A 37 2.88 -23.47 -2.55
CA LYS A 37 1.93 -24.12 -3.47
C LYS A 37 0.73 -23.23 -3.69
N VAL A 38 0.40 -22.94 -4.94
CA VAL A 38 -0.81 -22.16 -5.26
C VAL A 38 -2.03 -23.02 -5.04
N LEU A 39 -2.90 -22.57 -4.13
CA LEU A 39 -4.20 -23.19 -3.88
C LEU A 39 -5.29 -22.55 -4.73
N ALA A 40 -5.28 -21.23 -4.83
CA ALA A 40 -6.23 -20.45 -5.62
C ALA A 40 -5.62 -19.12 -6.05
N GLU A 41 -6.09 -18.59 -7.15
CA GLU A 41 -5.74 -17.26 -7.64
C GLU A 41 -7.01 -16.59 -8.19
N SER A 42 -7.23 -15.32 -7.79
CA SER A 42 -8.33 -14.49 -8.29
C SER A 42 -7.86 -13.06 -8.54
N PRO A 43 -8.33 -12.40 -9.61
CA PRO A 43 -7.97 -11.01 -9.85
C PRO A 43 -8.52 -10.11 -8.74
N ILE A 44 -7.74 -9.10 -8.34
CA ILE A 44 -8.17 -8.06 -7.40
C ILE A 44 -8.32 -6.73 -8.13
N GLY A 45 -7.36 -6.40 -9.00
CA GLY A 45 -7.35 -5.13 -9.71
C GLY A 45 -6.37 -5.12 -10.86
N GLU A 46 -6.52 -4.11 -11.70
CA GLU A 46 -5.67 -3.86 -12.85
C GLU A 46 -5.38 -2.36 -12.92
N GLY A 47 -4.10 -2.01 -12.92
CA GLY A 47 -3.61 -0.67 -13.17
C GLY A 47 -2.95 -0.57 -14.54
N PHE A 48 -2.41 0.61 -14.83
CA PHE A 48 -1.72 0.87 -16.11
C PHE A 48 -0.47 0.00 -16.28
N TYR A 49 0.33 -0.14 -15.23
CA TYR A 49 1.62 -0.83 -15.26
C TYR A 49 1.60 -2.27 -14.76
N ALA A 50 0.55 -2.68 -14.04
CA ALA A 50 0.50 -4.00 -13.44
C ALA A 50 -0.92 -4.52 -13.24
N THR A 51 -1.03 -5.85 -13.15
CA THR A 51 -2.22 -6.52 -12.63
C THR A 51 -1.95 -7.00 -11.22
N VAL A 52 -2.98 -7.01 -10.38
CA VAL A 52 -2.90 -7.53 -9.01
C VAL A 52 -3.89 -8.66 -8.84
N SER A 53 -3.40 -9.79 -8.37
CA SER A 53 -4.20 -10.97 -8.05
C SER A 53 -4.09 -11.28 -6.56
N LYS A 54 -5.17 -11.71 -5.93
CA LYS A 54 -5.10 -12.42 -4.67
C LYS A 54 -4.67 -13.85 -4.94
N VAL A 55 -3.64 -14.30 -4.25
CA VAL A 55 -3.14 -15.67 -4.36
C VAL A 55 -3.17 -16.32 -2.98
N ASP A 56 -3.91 -17.40 -2.86
CA ASP A 56 -3.89 -18.25 -1.69
C ASP A 56 -2.80 -19.30 -1.89
N LEU A 57 -1.84 -19.32 -0.97
CA LEU A 57 -0.66 -20.21 -1.04
C LEU A 57 -0.65 -21.15 0.16
N ASP A 58 -0.20 -22.37 -0.04
CA ASP A 58 0.11 -23.30 1.05
C ASP A 58 1.60 -23.22 1.39
N PHE A 59 1.89 -23.00 2.64
CA PHE A 59 3.22 -23.11 3.21
C PHE A 59 3.20 -24.07 4.38
N LYS A 60 3.73 -25.28 4.15
CA LYS A 60 3.79 -26.33 5.19
C LYS A 60 2.44 -26.60 5.87
N GLY A 61 1.37 -26.68 5.08
CA GLY A 61 0.01 -26.93 5.56
C GLY A 61 -0.73 -25.68 6.09
N LYS A 62 -0.09 -24.50 6.09
CA LYS A 62 -0.73 -23.23 6.46
C LYS A 62 -1.15 -22.46 5.22
N LYS A 63 -2.44 -22.12 5.14
CA LYS A 63 -2.96 -21.26 4.08
C LYS A 63 -2.58 -19.80 4.38
N LEU A 64 -1.87 -19.17 3.43
CA LEU A 64 -1.45 -17.78 3.48
C LEU A 64 -2.05 -17.03 2.29
N ALA A 65 -2.54 -15.82 2.51
CA ALA A 65 -3.04 -14.96 1.45
C ALA A 65 -2.00 -13.90 1.07
N PHE A 66 -1.80 -13.73 -0.24
CA PHE A 66 -0.87 -12.75 -0.80
C PHE A 66 -1.55 -11.93 -1.89
N ALA A 67 -1.13 -10.67 -2.02
CA ALA A 67 -1.30 -9.93 -3.27
C ALA A 67 -0.11 -10.24 -4.16
N LYS A 68 -0.37 -10.70 -5.38
CA LYS A 68 0.62 -10.89 -6.43
C LYS A 68 0.49 -9.75 -7.42
N LYS A 69 1.46 -8.83 -7.41
CA LYS A 69 1.58 -7.78 -8.42
C LYS A 69 2.42 -8.31 -9.56
N THR A 70 1.87 -8.33 -10.76
CA THR A 70 2.55 -8.74 -12.00
C THR A 70 2.65 -7.53 -12.89
N PHE A 71 3.87 -7.08 -13.14
CA PHE A 71 4.12 -5.96 -14.04
C PHE A 71 3.83 -6.39 -15.49
N LYS A 72 3.19 -5.50 -16.23
CA LYS A 72 2.81 -5.71 -17.62
C LYS A 72 3.25 -4.49 -18.44
N ASN A 73 4.08 -4.71 -19.41
CA ASN A 73 4.41 -3.72 -20.41
C ASN A 73 4.73 -4.49 -21.69
N PRO A 74 4.20 -4.07 -22.86
CA PRO A 74 4.55 -4.70 -24.13
C PRO A 74 6.05 -4.63 -24.43
N ASP A 75 6.73 -3.58 -23.95
CA ASP A 75 8.19 -3.48 -23.96
C ASP A 75 8.77 -4.15 -22.70
N LYS A 76 9.45 -5.27 -22.91
CA LYS A 76 10.10 -6.02 -21.82
C LYS A 76 11.16 -5.22 -21.07
N ALA A 77 11.88 -4.33 -21.73
CA ALA A 77 12.91 -3.51 -21.09
C ALA A 77 12.27 -2.51 -20.13
N VAL A 78 11.16 -1.89 -20.53
CA VAL A 78 10.37 -1.00 -19.67
C VAL A 78 9.78 -1.78 -18.51
N GLN A 79 9.18 -2.96 -18.75
CA GLN A 79 8.63 -3.82 -17.70
C GLN A 79 9.68 -4.18 -16.64
N ILE A 80 10.89 -4.54 -17.05
CA ILE A 80 11.98 -4.86 -16.13
C ILE A 80 12.40 -3.61 -15.34
N THR A 81 12.45 -2.45 -15.97
CA THR A 81 12.79 -1.19 -15.32
C THR A 81 11.77 -0.79 -14.27
N GLU A 82 10.47 -0.89 -14.56
CA GLU A 82 9.39 -0.63 -13.61
C GLU A 82 9.44 -1.58 -12.42
N PHE A 83 9.64 -2.86 -12.69
CA PHE A 83 9.81 -3.87 -11.65
C PHE A 83 11.03 -3.58 -10.77
N GLN A 84 12.19 -3.25 -11.36
CA GLN A 84 13.40 -2.92 -10.62
C GLN A 84 13.22 -1.65 -9.78
N HIS A 85 12.58 -0.62 -10.35
CA HIS A 85 12.23 0.60 -9.61
C HIS A 85 11.39 0.28 -8.37
N SER A 86 10.34 -0.52 -8.52
CA SER A 86 9.50 -0.92 -7.38
C SER A 86 10.29 -1.66 -6.29
N LEU A 87 11.24 -2.52 -6.68
CA LEU A 87 12.13 -3.19 -5.74
C LEU A 87 13.07 -2.21 -5.02
N ASP A 88 13.64 -1.25 -5.74
CA ASP A 88 14.57 -0.25 -5.17
C ASP A 88 13.84 0.71 -4.22
N MET A 89 12.63 1.14 -4.58
CA MET A 89 11.81 1.98 -3.70
C MET A 89 11.39 1.24 -2.43
N ARG A 90 11.05 -0.04 -2.53
CA ARG A 90 10.81 -0.84 -1.33
C ARG A 90 12.04 -0.91 -0.42
N ARG A 91 13.25 -1.02 -1.00
CA ARG A 91 14.50 -0.97 -0.23
C ARG A 91 14.63 0.35 0.52
N CYS A 92 14.42 1.47 -0.18
CA CYS A 92 14.45 2.81 0.39
C CYS A 92 13.43 2.96 1.53
N VAL A 93 12.18 2.57 1.31
CA VAL A 93 11.10 2.59 2.32
C VAL A 93 11.50 1.82 3.57
N LYS A 94 12.04 0.61 3.41
CA LYS A 94 12.44 -0.22 4.54
C LYS A 94 13.67 0.32 5.26
N SER A 95 14.66 0.86 4.54
CA SER A 95 15.84 1.48 5.12
C SER A 95 15.51 2.76 5.89
N ALA A 96 14.51 3.52 5.43
CA ALA A 96 13.96 4.68 6.12
C ALA A 96 13.14 4.32 7.38
N GLY A 97 12.94 3.04 7.67
CA GLY A 97 12.14 2.60 8.80
C GLY A 97 10.64 2.90 8.67
N LEU A 98 10.16 3.06 7.43
CA LEU A 98 8.75 3.27 7.16
C LEU A 98 7.97 1.94 7.31
N PRO A 99 6.73 1.98 7.82
CA PRO A 99 5.92 0.79 7.97
C PRO A 99 5.57 0.21 6.60
N THR A 100 5.91 -1.04 6.37
CA THR A 100 5.65 -1.73 5.11
C THR A 100 5.45 -3.21 5.32
N TRP A 101 4.81 -3.86 4.37
CA TRP A 101 4.60 -5.30 4.42
C TRP A 101 5.81 -6.12 3.97
N GLN A 102 5.80 -7.39 4.33
CA GLN A 102 6.78 -8.34 3.86
C GLN A 102 6.51 -8.65 2.37
N THR A 103 7.56 -8.55 1.56
CA THR A 103 7.51 -8.88 0.14
C THR A 103 8.40 -10.06 -0.18
N TYR A 104 8.03 -10.77 -1.25
CA TYR A 104 8.76 -11.91 -1.78
C TYR A 104 8.88 -11.77 -3.29
N ARG A 105 10.00 -12.19 -3.84
CA ARG A 105 10.23 -12.26 -5.27
C ARG A 105 10.17 -13.73 -5.72
N PRO A 106 9.33 -14.10 -6.68
CA PRO A 106 9.36 -15.45 -7.26
C PRO A 106 10.71 -15.75 -7.95
N ILE A 107 11.20 -16.98 -7.82
CA ILE A 107 12.43 -17.44 -8.50
C ILE A 107 12.19 -17.54 -10.00
N LYS A 108 11.02 -18.09 -10.37
CA LYS A 108 10.54 -18.20 -11.73
C LYS A 108 9.29 -17.34 -11.86
N GLY A 109 9.38 -16.31 -12.60
CA GLY A 109 8.29 -15.37 -12.79
C GLY A 109 8.91 -14.01 -13.10
N GLU A 110 8.80 -13.61 -14.34
CA GLU A 110 9.29 -12.32 -14.77
C GLU A 110 8.45 -11.24 -14.11
N SER A 111 9.12 -10.28 -13.47
CA SER A 111 8.51 -9.05 -12.98
C SER A 111 7.29 -9.24 -12.06
N GLN A 112 7.42 -10.11 -11.06
CA GLN A 112 6.37 -10.34 -10.08
C GLN A 112 6.85 -10.06 -8.65
N ILE A 113 5.96 -9.48 -7.85
CA ILE A 113 6.15 -9.27 -6.41
C ILE A 113 4.97 -9.91 -5.67
N LEU A 114 5.28 -10.71 -4.67
CA LEU A 114 4.29 -11.20 -3.71
C LEU A 114 4.36 -10.37 -2.44
N MET A 115 3.21 -9.86 -1.99
CA MET A 115 3.06 -9.08 -0.77
C MET A 115 2.08 -9.78 0.17
N THR A 116 2.41 -9.86 1.46
CA THR A 116 1.52 -10.50 2.43
C THR A 116 0.25 -9.68 2.63
N LEU A 117 -0.91 -10.30 2.54
CA LEU A 117 -2.23 -9.67 2.77
C LEU A 117 -2.73 -9.87 4.22
N GLY A 118 -1.83 -10.13 5.19
CA GLY A 118 -2.24 -10.49 6.53
C GLY A 118 -2.66 -11.97 6.65
N ASN A 119 -2.46 -12.56 7.82
CA ASN A 119 -2.67 -13.99 8.03
C ASN A 119 -3.96 -14.31 8.76
N LYS A 120 -4.77 -13.31 9.10
CA LYS A 120 -5.95 -13.51 9.92
C LYS A 120 -7.20 -13.02 9.20
N LYS A 121 -8.33 -13.66 9.46
CA LYS A 121 -9.65 -13.22 8.98
C LYS A 121 -10.00 -11.78 9.40
N GLN A 122 -9.23 -11.22 10.31
CA GLN A 122 -9.42 -9.89 10.92
C GLN A 122 -8.49 -8.82 10.34
N ASP A 123 -7.50 -9.19 9.52
CA ASP A 123 -6.57 -8.21 8.91
C ASP A 123 -7.07 -7.84 7.52
N MET A 124 -7.30 -6.55 7.29
CA MET A 124 -7.65 -6.02 5.98
C MET A 124 -6.70 -4.88 5.61
N LEU A 125 -6.26 -4.88 4.36
CA LEU A 125 -5.53 -3.78 3.74
C LEU A 125 -6.50 -3.02 2.87
N ILE A 126 -6.58 -1.73 3.10
CA ILE A 126 -7.55 -0.84 2.46
C ILE A 126 -6.79 0.28 1.78
N SER A 127 -7.04 0.46 0.47
CA SER A 127 -6.68 1.67 -0.24
C SER A 127 -7.85 2.65 -0.17
N PRO A 128 -7.74 3.79 0.53
CA PRO A 128 -8.83 4.75 0.61
C PRO A 128 -9.21 5.34 -0.74
N HIS A 129 -8.29 5.34 -1.68
CA HIS A 129 -8.48 5.85 -3.03
C HIS A 129 -9.43 4.97 -3.89
N ASN A 130 -9.43 3.66 -3.67
CA ASN A 130 -10.24 2.69 -4.43
C ASN A 130 -10.97 1.72 -3.51
N LEU A 131 -11.92 2.22 -2.73
CA LEU A 131 -12.68 1.41 -1.79
C LEU A 131 -13.78 0.60 -2.48
N TRP A 132 -13.75 -0.69 -2.28
CA TRP A 132 -14.83 -1.58 -2.63
C TRP A 132 -15.89 -1.59 -1.51
N GLU A 133 -17.14 -1.94 -1.83
CA GLU A 133 -18.23 -1.91 -0.85
C GLU A 133 -17.94 -2.70 0.44
N LYS A 134 -17.27 -3.84 0.32
CA LYS A 134 -16.85 -4.64 1.49
C LYS A 134 -15.83 -3.93 2.38
N GLU A 135 -14.90 -3.19 1.76
CA GLU A 135 -13.88 -2.41 2.45
C GLU A 135 -14.48 -1.19 3.13
N LYS A 136 -15.45 -0.53 2.49
CA LYS A 136 -16.20 0.57 3.10
C LYS A 136 -16.93 0.13 4.37
N VAL A 137 -17.66 -0.98 4.30
CA VAL A 137 -18.37 -1.52 5.47
C VAL A 137 -17.40 -1.86 6.60
N PHE A 138 -16.26 -2.47 6.25
CA PHE A 138 -15.24 -2.83 7.22
C PHE A 138 -14.58 -1.59 7.85
N LEU A 139 -14.23 -0.61 7.04
CA LEU A 139 -13.65 0.66 7.51
C LEU A 139 -14.65 1.45 8.37
N GLN A 140 -15.94 1.46 8.01
CA GLN A 140 -17.00 2.07 8.83
C GLN A 140 -17.10 1.42 10.21
N GLY A 141 -16.90 0.09 10.31
CA GLY A 141 -16.83 -0.60 11.59
C GLY A 141 -15.67 -0.16 12.49
N CYS A 142 -14.61 0.43 11.90
CA CYS A 142 -13.46 0.94 12.64
C CYS A 142 -13.56 2.44 13.01
N ARG A 143 -14.62 3.12 12.56
CA ARG A 143 -14.81 4.57 12.72
C ARG A 143 -14.66 5.03 14.18
N GLY A 144 -15.30 4.33 15.11
CA GLY A 144 -15.25 4.68 16.53
C GLY A 144 -13.82 4.61 17.10
N ASN A 145 -13.10 3.56 16.76
CA ASN A 145 -11.71 3.40 17.20
C ASN A 145 -10.77 4.43 16.56
N LEU A 146 -10.97 4.73 15.28
CA LEU A 146 -10.19 5.76 14.61
C LEU A 146 -10.39 7.15 15.25
N LEU A 147 -11.61 7.48 15.65
CA LEU A 147 -11.90 8.75 16.34
C LEU A 147 -11.33 8.78 17.77
N ASN A 148 -11.41 7.66 18.49
CA ASN A 148 -10.85 7.58 19.84
C ASN A 148 -9.32 7.67 19.85
N ASP A 149 -8.66 7.11 18.84
CA ASP A 149 -7.21 7.08 18.70
C ASP A 149 -6.70 8.13 17.67
N GLN A 150 -7.50 9.16 17.37
CA GLN A 150 -7.24 10.14 16.29
C GLN A 150 -5.89 10.83 16.43
N GLU A 151 -5.52 11.25 17.63
CA GLU A 151 -4.22 11.91 17.86
C GLU A 151 -3.05 10.96 17.59
N LEU A 152 -3.14 9.70 18.00
CA LEU A 152 -2.14 8.67 17.69
C LEU A 152 -2.05 8.42 16.18
N PHE A 153 -3.19 8.40 15.51
CA PHE A 153 -3.23 8.24 14.06
C PHE A 153 -2.56 9.42 13.34
N PHE A 154 -2.77 10.65 13.79
CA PHE A 154 -2.08 11.85 13.28
C PHE A 154 -0.57 11.81 13.55
N GLN A 155 -0.15 11.32 14.72
CA GLN A 155 1.26 11.11 15.03
C GLN A 155 1.90 10.07 14.12
N ASP A 156 1.21 8.99 13.79
CA ASP A 156 1.68 7.98 12.83
C ASP A 156 1.86 8.59 11.43
N ILE A 157 0.89 9.40 10.96
CA ILE A 157 1.00 10.12 9.68
C ILE A 157 2.17 11.10 9.70
N PHE A 158 2.31 11.87 10.77
CA PHE A 158 3.39 12.84 10.91
C PHE A 158 4.77 12.15 10.95
N SER A 159 4.89 11.06 11.68
CA SER A 159 6.11 10.23 11.68
C SER A 159 6.44 9.69 10.29
N LEU A 160 5.42 9.34 9.50
CA LEU A 160 5.59 8.91 8.12
C LEU A 160 6.12 10.06 7.25
N ILE A 161 5.56 11.27 7.39
CA ILE A 161 6.01 12.49 6.71
C ILE A 161 7.47 12.80 7.07
N GLN A 162 7.82 12.82 8.35
CA GLN A 162 9.18 13.10 8.80
C GLN A 162 10.18 12.10 8.25
N LYS A 163 9.97 10.80 8.50
CA LYS A 163 10.89 9.75 8.05
C LYS A 163 11.05 9.71 6.53
N SER A 164 9.98 9.92 5.77
CA SER A 164 10.09 9.97 4.31
C SER A 164 10.88 11.20 3.87
N SER A 165 10.66 12.36 4.47
CA SER A 165 11.36 13.60 4.14
C SER A 165 12.84 13.55 4.50
N ASP A 166 13.20 13.06 5.69
CA ASP A 166 14.58 12.88 6.14
C ASP A 166 15.38 11.95 5.20
N ASN A 167 14.69 10.98 4.60
CA ASN A 167 15.28 10.04 3.64
C ASN A 167 15.08 10.48 2.18
N LYS A 168 14.62 11.71 1.94
CA LYS A 168 14.36 12.29 0.60
C LYS A 168 13.42 11.46 -0.26
N LEU A 169 12.46 10.78 0.35
CA LEU A 169 11.42 10.04 -0.33
C LEU A 169 10.22 10.94 -0.61
N SER A 170 9.69 10.84 -1.83
CA SER A 170 8.40 11.41 -2.22
C SER A 170 7.35 10.31 -2.15
N LEU A 171 6.37 10.50 -1.28
CA LEU A 171 5.24 9.58 -1.16
C LEU A 171 4.05 10.13 -1.94
N ALA A 172 3.52 9.37 -2.88
CA ALA A 172 2.19 9.66 -3.41
C ALA A 172 1.13 9.10 -2.44
N ARG A 173 -0.05 9.73 -2.39
CA ARG A 173 -1.18 9.24 -1.57
C ARG A 173 -1.54 7.78 -1.87
N ASP A 174 -1.42 7.38 -3.13
CA ASP A 174 -1.74 6.02 -3.61
C ASP A 174 -0.71 4.97 -3.17
N ALA A 175 0.48 5.42 -2.68
CA ALA A 175 1.46 4.54 -2.08
C ALA A 175 1.05 4.06 -0.69
N CYS A 176 0.08 4.72 -0.05
CA CYS A 176 -0.31 4.50 1.33
C CYS A 176 -1.59 3.68 1.45
N PHE A 177 -1.61 2.82 2.47
CA PHE A 177 -2.73 1.93 2.78
C PHE A 177 -3.07 2.00 4.26
N LEU A 178 -4.34 1.77 4.57
CA LEU A 178 -4.78 1.47 5.92
C LEU A 178 -4.64 -0.04 6.16
N LYS A 179 -3.95 -0.41 7.21
CA LYS A 179 -4.00 -1.75 7.76
C LYS A 179 -4.96 -1.75 8.93
N VAL A 180 -6.01 -2.53 8.83
CA VAL A 180 -6.94 -2.76 9.93
C VAL A 180 -6.66 -4.12 10.53
N HIS A 181 -6.47 -4.15 11.85
CA HIS A 181 -6.26 -5.36 12.64
C HIS A 181 -6.99 -5.23 13.97
N ASP A 182 -7.90 -6.15 14.26
CA ASP A 182 -8.74 -6.12 15.47
C ASP A 182 -9.37 -4.72 15.70
N GLN A 183 -9.95 -4.14 14.65
CA GLN A 183 -10.53 -2.80 14.60
C GLN A 183 -9.55 -1.63 14.82
N LYS A 184 -8.28 -1.88 15.03
CA LYS A 184 -7.24 -0.85 15.05
C LYS A 184 -6.79 -0.52 13.64
N VAL A 185 -6.66 0.77 13.37
CA VAL A 185 -6.21 1.28 12.08
C VAL A 185 -4.77 1.75 12.21
N SER A 186 -3.92 1.35 11.28
CA SER A 186 -2.53 1.79 11.17
C SER A 186 -2.17 2.03 9.71
N LEU A 187 -1.08 2.73 9.48
CA LEU A 187 -0.59 3.05 8.14
C LEU A 187 0.42 2.04 7.64
N LEU A 188 0.40 1.79 6.32
CA LEU A 188 1.44 1.07 5.61
C LEU A 188 1.78 1.75 4.30
N VAL A 189 3.04 1.70 3.91
CA VAL A 189 3.51 2.05 2.58
C VAL A 189 3.66 0.77 1.76
N GLY A 190 2.99 0.71 0.62
CA GLY A 190 2.86 -0.55 -0.11
C GLY A 190 2.92 -0.49 -1.63
N ASP A 191 2.48 0.58 -2.27
CA ASP A 191 2.62 0.73 -3.72
C ASP A 191 3.92 1.46 -4.06
N PHE A 192 5.00 0.68 -4.21
CA PHE A 192 6.37 1.18 -4.30
C PHE A 192 6.66 1.91 -5.63
N ASP A 193 5.92 1.67 -6.68
CA ASP A 193 6.05 2.39 -7.95
C ASP A 193 5.48 3.82 -7.87
N GLN A 194 4.69 4.12 -6.85
CA GLN A 194 4.20 5.46 -6.52
C GLN A 194 5.13 6.23 -5.56
N ILE A 195 6.36 5.78 -5.39
CA ILE A 195 7.36 6.40 -4.53
C ILE A 195 8.51 6.89 -5.38
N GLY A 196 8.95 8.10 -5.13
CA GLY A 196 10.12 8.70 -5.77
C GLY A 196 11.23 9.02 -4.79
N VAL A 197 12.40 9.35 -5.33
CA VAL A 197 13.53 9.89 -4.57
C VAL A 197 13.82 11.29 -5.06
N TRP A 198 13.82 12.26 -4.16
CA TRP A 198 14.18 13.64 -4.46
C TRP A 198 15.65 13.78 -4.80
N LYS A 199 15.97 14.69 -5.71
CA LYS A 199 17.36 15.05 -6.05
C LYS A 199 18.04 15.63 -4.80
N ARG A 200 19.36 15.44 -4.69
CA ARG A 200 20.16 15.84 -3.51
C ARG A 200 20.10 17.34 -3.20
N ASN A 201 19.87 18.18 -4.18
CA ASN A 201 19.87 19.64 -4.07
C ASN A 201 18.48 20.25 -3.82
N VAL A 202 17.47 19.44 -3.59
CA VAL A 202 16.12 19.94 -3.21
C VAL A 202 16.10 20.25 -1.74
N ASP A 203 15.57 21.43 -1.40
CA ASP A 203 15.44 21.85 -0.01
C ASP A 203 14.49 20.96 0.80
N GLU A 204 14.87 20.67 2.03
CA GLU A 204 14.12 19.75 2.90
C GLU A 204 12.68 20.20 3.14
N HIS A 205 12.45 21.53 3.28
CA HIS A 205 11.10 22.05 3.48
C HIS A 205 10.18 21.83 2.28
N ILE A 206 10.71 21.74 1.05
CA ILE A 206 9.94 21.42 -0.16
C ILE A 206 9.52 19.96 -0.11
N ILE A 207 10.45 19.07 0.25
CA ILE A 207 10.18 17.63 0.38
C ILE A 207 9.12 17.39 1.45
N PHE A 208 9.28 18.03 2.59
CA PHE A 208 8.36 17.92 3.71
C PHE A 208 6.97 18.43 3.34
N SER A 209 6.86 19.61 2.72
CA SER A 209 5.60 20.17 2.24
C SER A 209 4.89 19.28 1.24
N SER A 210 5.64 18.69 0.32
CA SER A 210 5.09 17.75 -0.67
C SER A 210 4.53 16.49 0.02
N ASN A 211 5.23 15.93 0.99
CA ASN A 211 4.75 14.77 1.73
C ASN A 211 3.54 15.10 2.61
N ILE A 212 3.49 16.30 3.24
CA ILE A 212 2.28 16.78 3.92
C ILE A 212 1.09 16.79 2.96
N GLU A 213 1.25 17.42 1.80
CA GLU A 213 0.17 17.53 0.79
C GLU A 213 -0.40 16.17 0.42
N GLN A 214 0.46 15.21 0.12
CA GLN A 214 0.04 13.88 -0.31
C GLN A 214 -0.68 13.10 0.81
N LEU A 215 -0.17 13.14 2.02
CA LEU A 215 -0.80 12.44 3.14
C LEU A 215 -2.04 13.14 3.66
N TRP A 216 -2.14 14.45 3.47
CA TRP A 216 -3.37 15.18 3.76
C TRP A 216 -4.48 14.85 2.76
N LEU A 217 -4.16 14.72 1.46
CA LEU A 217 -5.09 14.20 0.46
C LEU A 217 -5.55 12.77 0.79
N PHE A 218 -4.65 11.93 1.28
CA PHE A 218 -4.99 10.60 1.77
C PHE A 218 -6.01 10.63 2.93
N LEU A 219 -5.85 11.56 3.87
CA LEU A 219 -6.81 11.77 4.97
C LEU A 219 -8.19 12.23 4.47
N LEU A 220 -8.24 13.09 3.46
CA LEU A 220 -9.50 13.51 2.85
C LEU A 220 -10.28 12.36 2.24
N GLU A 221 -9.58 11.41 1.63
CA GLU A 221 -10.23 10.22 1.07
C GLU A 221 -10.84 9.33 2.18
N ILE A 222 -10.15 9.20 3.32
CA ILE A 222 -10.70 8.51 4.50
C ILE A 222 -11.91 9.28 5.05
N GLU A 223 -11.81 10.58 5.21
CA GLU A 223 -12.87 11.46 5.69
C GLU A 223 -14.16 11.29 4.88
N LYS A 224 -14.05 11.37 3.54
CA LYS A 224 -15.18 11.17 2.63
C LYS A 224 -15.87 9.82 2.80
N ASN A 225 -15.07 8.77 2.99
CA ASN A 225 -15.59 7.41 3.10
C ASN A 225 -16.20 7.09 4.46
N LEU A 226 -15.72 7.74 5.53
CA LEU A 226 -16.19 7.52 6.90
C LEU A 226 -17.19 8.57 7.39
N ASN A 227 -17.35 9.66 6.65
CA ASN A 227 -18.11 10.83 7.09
C ASN A 227 -17.68 11.28 8.51
N ILE A 228 -16.38 11.55 8.69
CA ILE A 228 -15.74 12.04 9.90
C ILE A 228 -14.89 13.27 9.55
N GLN A 229 -14.52 14.04 10.55
CA GLN A 229 -13.75 15.26 10.34
C GLN A 229 -12.27 15.00 10.64
N LEU A 230 -11.48 14.67 9.63
CA LEU A 230 -10.03 14.42 9.76
C LEU A 230 -9.20 15.58 9.19
N TYR A 231 -9.67 16.19 8.12
CA TYR A 231 -8.92 17.19 7.38
C TYR A 231 -8.59 18.43 8.21
N SER A 232 -9.62 19.04 8.85
CA SER A 232 -9.45 20.24 9.68
C SER A 232 -8.77 19.92 11.01
N ASP A 233 -9.02 18.73 11.57
CA ASP A 233 -8.39 18.31 12.82
C ASP A 233 -6.89 18.05 12.62
N PHE A 234 -6.51 17.47 11.48
CA PHE A 234 -5.10 17.30 11.13
C PHE A 234 -4.40 18.64 10.88
N PHE A 235 -5.09 19.62 10.30
CA PHE A 235 -4.54 20.97 10.19
C PHE A 235 -4.23 21.57 11.57
N THR A 236 -5.16 21.46 12.51
CA THR A 236 -4.96 21.92 13.89
C THR A 236 -3.78 21.21 14.54
N PHE A 237 -3.64 19.91 14.31
CA PHE A 237 -2.49 19.12 14.75
C PHE A 237 -1.17 19.66 14.14
N LEU A 238 -1.10 19.89 12.83
CA LEU A 238 0.09 20.43 12.16
C LEU A 238 0.50 21.81 12.68
N ILE A 239 -0.46 22.71 12.96
CA ILE A 239 -0.19 24.02 13.57
C ILE A 239 0.41 23.86 14.97
N LYS A 240 -0.09 22.91 15.78
CA LYS A 240 0.49 22.57 17.09
C LYS A 240 1.95 22.11 16.95
N GLU A 241 2.22 21.22 16.01
CA GLU A 241 3.57 20.70 15.74
C GLU A 241 4.52 21.79 15.19
N GLN A 242 4.01 22.72 14.40
CA GLN A 242 4.78 23.88 13.94
C GLN A 242 5.12 24.83 15.08
N ASN A 243 4.18 25.11 15.96
CA ASN A 243 4.38 25.97 17.15
C ASN A 243 5.36 25.33 18.15
N SER A 244 5.43 24.01 18.21
CA SER A 244 6.41 23.27 19.02
C SER A 244 7.81 23.21 18.40
N GLY A 245 7.98 23.68 17.17
CA GLY A 245 9.25 23.69 16.43
C GLY A 245 9.56 22.38 15.70
N LEU A 246 8.63 21.42 15.67
CA LEU A 246 8.79 20.15 14.95
C LEU A 246 8.56 20.30 13.44
N ILE A 247 7.86 21.34 13.02
CA ILE A 247 7.69 21.73 11.62
C ILE A 247 8.42 23.06 11.38
N ASN A 248 9.19 23.12 10.29
CA ASN A 248 9.90 24.33 9.91
C ASN A 248 8.91 25.47 9.62
N GLN A 249 9.16 26.64 10.20
CA GLN A 249 8.34 27.85 10.05
C GLN A 249 8.29 28.39 8.59
N LYS A 250 9.21 27.94 7.71
CA LYS A 250 9.16 28.26 6.27
C LYS A 250 8.02 27.53 5.53
N ILE A 251 7.39 26.55 6.18
CA ILE A 251 6.28 25.81 5.60
C ILE A 251 4.99 26.58 5.87
N ASP A 252 4.39 27.09 4.81
CA ASP A 252 3.11 27.78 4.86
C ASP A 252 1.96 26.76 4.86
N LEU A 253 1.52 26.41 6.06
CA LEU A 253 0.43 25.42 6.25
C LEU A 253 -0.92 25.94 5.76
N GLU A 254 -1.18 27.25 5.83
CA GLU A 254 -2.43 27.85 5.31
C GLU A 254 -2.46 27.78 3.78
N TYR A 255 -1.33 28.08 3.14
CA TYR A 255 -1.20 27.91 1.68
C TYR A 255 -1.40 26.46 1.26
N LEU A 256 -0.79 25.50 1.96
CA LEU A 256 -0.97 24.08 1.65
C LEU A 256 -2.43 23.66 1.79
N LYS A 257 -3.11 24.11 2.85
CA LYS A 257 -4.53 23.86 3.07
C LYS A 257 -5.39 24.38 1.93
N ALA A 258 -5.17 25.64 1.54
CA ALA A 258 -5.89 26.27 0.44
C ALA A 258 -5.65 25.55 -0.89
N LYS A 259 -4.39 25.19 -1.18
CA LYS A 259 -4.00 24.43 -2.38
C LYS A 259 -4.70 23.08 -2.47
N ILE A 260 -4.75 22.32 -1.38
CA ILE A 260 -5.39 21.01 -1.33
C ILE A 260 -6.90 21.14 -1.60
N LEU A 261 -7.57 22.11 -0.96
CA LEU A 261 -9.00 22.37 -1.19
C LEU A 261 -9.28 22.76 -2.65
N TYR A 262 -8.42 23.59 -3.25
CA TYR A 262 -8.54 23.97 -4.65
C TYR A 262 -8.40 22.74 -5.58
N THR A 263 -7.41 21.90 -5.34
CA THR A 263 -7.19 20.69 -6.13
C THR A 263 -8.37 19.73 -6.06
N MET A 264 -9.04 19.66 -4.90
CA MET A 264 -10.20 18.78 -4.71
C MET A 264 -11.47 19.33 -5.39
N ASN A 265 -11.65 20.66 -5.41
CA ASN A 265 -12.82 21.29 -6.02
C ASN A 265 -12.70 21.35 -7.55
N GLY A 266 -11.47 21.56 -8.08
CA GLY A 266 -11.23 21.56 -9.53
C GLY A 266 -11.18 20.20 -10.18
N ALA A 267 -11.18 19.11 -9.41
CA ALA A 267 -11.31 17.74 -9.91
C ALA A 267 -12.78 17.27 -10.00
N LEU A 268 -13.72 18.16 -9.67
CA LEU A 268 -15.17 17.89 -9.73
C LEU A 268 -15.84 18.54 -10.94
N ASP A 269 -15.12 19.30 -11.75
CA ASP A 269 -15.51 19.88 -13.03
C ASP A 269 -14.93 19.02 -14.20
#